data_46016905acfff61ee700c09ac994dfdc
#
_entry.id   46016905acfff61ee700c09ac994dfdc
#
_cell.length_a   1.000
_cell.length_b   1.000
_cell.length_c   1.000
_cell.angle_alpha   90.00
_cell.angle_beta   90.00
_cell.angle_gamma   90.00
#
_symmetry.space_group_name_H-M   'P 1'
#
loop_
_entity.id
_entity.type
_entity.pdbx_description
1 polymer ?
#
loop_
_entity_poly.entity_id
_entity_poly.type
_entity_poly.pdbx_seq_one_letter_code
_entity_poly.pdbx_strand_id
1 'polypeptide(L)'
;GLGDVYKRQPKHRSELINNDDLEILDSYNAEIRGFYNYYSIANNASELNTFHYIMQYSMYKTFAGKYRTTVRRICRKYKRNGVFTVGYTVKNGQVKERRLCNEGFKRKRPSYDRSIDRCPNPMPGVSTTSLIDRLKAQKCELCGATDNLVMHHVRKLGELKGKENWEKLMIARRRKTMAACGSCHQKIHHGTF
;
A
#
# COMPACT_ATOMS: atom_id res chain seq x y z
N GLY A 1 -12.60 -4.29 -37.95
CA GLY A 1 -11.50 -4.48 -38.68
C GLY A 1 -10.15 -4.76 -38.05
N LEU A 2 -9.15 -4.66 -38.93
CA LEU A 2 -7.74 -4.94 -38.57
C LEU A 2 -7.22 -4.09 -37.40
N GLY A 3 -7.74 -2.87 -37.17
CA GLY A 3 -7.34 -2.00 -36.07
C GLY A 3 -7.59 -2.57 -34.67
N ASP A 4 -8.62 -3.41 -34.50
CA ASP A 4 -8.91 -4.03 -33.20
C ASP A 4 -7.97 -5.19 -32.85
N VAL A 5 -7.48 -5.91 -33.86
CA VAL A 5 -6.52 -7.00 -33.68
C VAL A 5 -5.19 -6.46 -33.18
N TYR A 6 -4.71 -5.33 -33.71
CA TYR A 6 -3.47 -4.68 -33.26
C TYR A 6 -3.58 -4.11 -31.83
N LYS A 7 -4.75 -3.64 -31.41
CA LYS A 7 -4.99 -3.11 -30.05
C LYS A 7 -4.93 -4.20 -28.98
N ARG A 8 -5.22 -5.46 -29.36
CA ARG A 8 -5.22 -6.61 -28.42
C ARG A 8 -3.90 -7.38 -28.39
N GLN A 9 -2.89 -6.92 -29.14
CA GLN A 9 -1.60 -7.62 -29.11
C GLN A 9 -0.75 -7.19 -27.90
N PRO A 10 -0.07 -8.15 -27.25
CA PRO A 10 0.86 -7.82 -26.17
C PRO A 10 2.03 -7.01 -26.74
N LYS A 11 2.25 -5.82 -26.20
CA LYS A 11 3.38 -4.92 -26.52
C LYS A 11 4.38 -4.95 -25.39
N HIS A 12 5.67 -4.76 -25.69
CA HIS A 12 6.68 -4.52 -24.65
C HIS A 12 6.47 -3.14 -24.02
N ARG A 13 6.88 -2.99 -22.78
CA ARG A 13 6.83 -1.72 -22.07
C ARG A 13 8.24 -1.14 -22.02
N SER A 14 8.49 -0.15 -22.86
CA SER A 14 9.81 0.49 -22.98
C SER A 14 10.21 1.22 -21.69
N GLU A 15 9.25 1.75 -20.97
CA GLU A 15 9.44 2.45 -19.70
C GLU A 15 10.02 1.57 -18.58
N LEU A 16 9.76 0.27 -18.63
CA LEU A 16 10.23 -0.69 -17.63
C LEU A 16 11.58 -1.34 -17.97
N ILE A 17 12.11 -1.15 -19.17
CA ILE A 17 13.32 -1.87 -19.63
C ILE A 17 14.55 -1.58 -18.75
N ASN A 18 14.65 -0.36 -18.20
CA ASN A 18 15.77 0.07 -17.37
C ASN A 18 15.63 -0.33 -15.90
N ASN A 19 14.48 -0.83 -15.48
CA ASN A 19 14.26 -1.25 -14.10
C ASN A 19 14.89 -2.61 -13.81
N ASP A 20 15.04 -2.95 -12.53
CA ASP A 20 15.51 -4.29 -12.13
C ASP A 20 14.51 -5.37 -12.52
N ASP A 21 14.97 -6.60 -12.68
CA ASP A 21 14.13 -7.75 -13.08
C ASP A 21 12.98 -7.99 -12.09
N LEU A 22 13.28 -7.83 -10.80
CA LEU A 22 12.28 -7.95 -9.75
C LEU A 22 11.20 -6.86 -9.84
N GLU A 23 11.61 -5.60 -10.07
CA GLU A 23 10.71 -4.46 -10.21
C GLU A 23 9.80 -4.61 -11.44
N ILE A 24 10.36 -5.08 -12.56
CA ILE A 24 9.57 -5.36 -13.77
C ILE A 24 8.51 -6.40 -13.44
N LEU A 25 8.90 -7.52 -12.84
CA LEU A 25 7.96 -8.59 -12.49
C LEU A 25 6.90 -8.14 -11.49
N ASP A 26 7.28 -7.38 -10.48
CA ASP A 26 6.36 -6.88 -9.44
C ASP A 26 5.37 -5.85 -10.01
N SER A 27 5.76 -5.02 -10.98
CA SER A 27 4.84 -4.11 -11.69
C SER A 27 3.74 -4.89 -12.42
N TYR A 28 4.10 -5.92 -13.16
CA TYR A 28 3.10 -6.78 -13.82
C TYR A 28 2.23 -7.53 -12.80
N ASN A 29 2.81 -8.05 -11.73
CA ASN A 29 2.08 -8.72 -10.66
C ASN A 29 1.07 -7.80 -9.95
N ALA A 30 1.44 -6.56 -9.71
CA ALA A 30 0.58 -5.57 -9.07
C ALA A 30 -0.67 -5.30 -9.93
N GLU A 31 -0.49 -5.11 -11.24
CA GLU A 31 -1.59 -4.88 -12.16
C GLU A 31 -2.50 -6.12 -12.28
N ILE A 32 -1.92 -7.32 -12.45
CA ILE A 32 -2.70 -8.56 -12.57
C ILE A 32 -3.54 -8.78 -11.31
N ARG A 33 -2.95 -8.61 -10.11
CA ARG A 33 -3.67 -8.76 -8.84
C ARG A 33 -4.72 -7.68 -8.65
N GLY A 34 -4.40 -6.43 -8.99
CA GLY A 34 -5.33 -5.31 -8.88
C GLY A 34 -6.58 -5.54 -9.72
N PHE A 35 -6.41 -5.93 -10.98
CA PHE A 35 -7.52 -6.28 -11.86
C PHE A 35 -8.33 -7.47 -11.34
N TYR A 36 -7.67 -8.53 -10.91
CA TYR A 36 -8.37 -9.69 -10.37
C TYR A 36 -9.12 -9.36 -9.08
N ASN A 37 -8.53 -8.60 -8.17
CA ASN A 37 -9.22 -8.21 -6.95
C ASN A 37 -10.48 -7.38 -7.23
N TYR A 38 -10.42 -6.48 -8.21
CA TYR A 38 -11.55 -5.65 -8.59
C TYR A 38 -12.66 -6.43 -9.30
N TYR A 39 -12.31 -7.28 -10.26
CA TYR A 39 -13.29 -7.98 -11.11
C TYR A 39 -13.60 -9.42 -10.67
N SER A 40 -13.05 -9.90 -9.56
CA SER A 40 -13.19 -11.29 -9.12
C SER A 40 -14.63 -11.70 -8.81
N ILE A 41 -15.51 -10.76 -8.48
CA ILE A 41 -16.94 -11.00 -8.23
C ILE A 41 -17.81 -10.94 -9.49
N ALA A 42 -17.28 -10.44 -10.60
CA ALA A 42 -18.00 -10.28 -11.85
C ALA A 42 -18.39 -11.65 -12.45
N ASN A 43 -19.52 -11.71 -13.15
CA ASN A 43 -20.01 -12.94 -13.78
C ASN A 43 -19.02 -13.48 -14.82
N ASN A 44 -18.29 -12.60 -15.49
CA ASN A 44 -17.32 -12.92 -16.54
C ASN A 44 -15.87 -12.86 -16.04
N ALA A 45 -15.61 -13.11 -14.75
CA ALA A 45 -14.26 -13.09 -14.18
C ALA A 45 -13.27 -14.01 -14.93
N SER A 46 -13.74 -15.04 -15.63
CA SER A 46 -12.93 -15.92 -16.48
C SER A 46 -12.24 -15.20 -17.65
N GLU A 47 -12.78 -14.07 -18.13
CA GLU A 47 -12.16 -13.25 -19.16
C GLU A 47 -10.79 -12.70 -18.74
N LEU A 48 -10.55 -12.63 -17.43
CA LEU A 48 -9.25 -12.24 -16.88
C LEU A 48 -8.10 -13.21 -17.25
N ASN A 49 -8.42 -14.44 -17.68
CA ASN A 49 -7.41 -15.35 -18.24
C ASN A 49 -6.81 -14.79 -19.52
N THR A 50 -7.64 -14.18 -20.38
CA THR A 50 -7.18 -13.51 -21.61
C THR A 50 -6.33 -12.29 -21.28
N PHE A 51 -6.76 -11.49 -20.29
CA PHE A 51 -5.98 -10.35 -19.81
C PHE A 51 -4.62 -10.83 -19.26
N HIS A 52 -4.61 -11.85 -18.42
CA HIS A 52 -3.36 -12.43 -17.87
C HIS A 52 -2.42 -12.89 -18.98
N TYR A 53 -2.93 -13.57 -20.00
CA TYR A 53 -2.15 -14.01 -21.14
C TYR A 53 -1.48 -12.82 -21.86
N ILE A 54 -2.22 -11.74 -22.10
CA ILE A 54 -1.69 -10.52 -22.74
C ILE A 54 -0.58 -9.90 -21.86
N MET A 55 -0.82 -9.80 -20.54
CA MET A 55 0.16 -9.26 -19.59
C MET A 55 1.42 -10.12 -19.51
N GLN A 56 1.26 -11.43 -19.48
CA GLN A 56 2.38 -12.37 -19.47
C GLN A 56 3.26 -12.25 -20.72
N TYR A 57 2.65 -12.18 -21.91
CA TYR A 57 3.40 -12.02 -23.16
C TYR A 57 4.02 -10.62 -23.27
N SER A 58 3.32 -9.57 -22.81
CA SER A 58 3.87 -8.22 -22.71
C SER A 58 5.15 -8.23 -21.85
N MET A 59 5.11 -8.87 -20.69
CA MET A 59 6.26 -9.03 -19.79
C MET A 59 7.40 -9.76 -20.49
N TYR A 60 7.14 -10.89 -21.17
CA TYR A 60 8.18 -11.62 -21.91
C TYR A 60 8.84 -10.74 -22.96
N LYS A 61 8.06 -9.94 -23.69
CA LYS A 61 8.59 -8.99 -24.69
C LYS A 61 9.39 -7.86 -24.05
N THR A 62 8.99 -7.40 -22.87
CA THR A 62 9.74 -6.38 -22.09
C THR A 62 11.10 -6.92 -21.65
N PHE A 63 11.17 -8.14 -21.09
CA PHE A 63 12.42 -8.81 -20.78
C PHE A 63 13.28 -9.07 -22.04
N ALA A 64 12.64 -9.48 -23.14
CA ALA A 64 13.35 -9.69 -24.41
C ALA A 64 13.96 -8.39 -24.93
N GLY A 65 13.26 -7.27 -24.82
CA GLY A 65 13.76 -5.93 -25.15
C GLY A 65 14.92 -5.52 -24.25
N LYS A 66 14.78 -5.68 -22.92
CA LYS A 66 15.84 -5.38 -21.95
C LYS A 66 17.15 -6.12 -22.25
N TYR A 67 17.07 -7.41 -22.50
CA TYR A 67 18.24 -8.26 -22.75
C TYR A 67 18.62 -8.39 -24.24
N ARG A 68 17.97 -7.64 -25.12
CA ARG A 68 18.20 -7.67 -26.57
C ARG A 68 18.23 -9.10 -27.12
N THR A 69 17.24 -9.90 -26.74
CA THR A 69 17.15 -11.32 -27.05
C THR A 69 15.73 -11.73 -27.45
N THR A 70 15.54 -12.99 -27.75
CA THR A 70 14.22 -13.53 -28.13
C THR A 70 13.39 -13.95 -26.92
N VAL A 71 12.08 -13.84 -27.02
CA VAL A 71 11.13 -14.32 -26.00
C VAL A 71 11.38 -15.79 -25.64
N ARG A 72 11.74 -16.63 -26.63
CA ARG A 72 12.06 -18.05 -26.41
C ARG A 72 13.24 -18.24 -25.45
N ARG A 73 14.31 -17.43 -25.60
CA ARG A 73 15.47 -17.47 -24.70
C ARG A 73 15.12 -16.98 -23.29
N ILE A 74 14.31 -15.92 -23.18
CA ILE A 74 13.80 -15.44 -21.90
C ILE A 74 12.98 -16.51 -21.19
N CYS A 75 12.04 -17.13 -21.88
CA CYS A 75 11.26 -18.23 -21.30
C CYS A 75 12.14 -19.39 -20.83
N ARG A 76 13.17 -19.75 -21.58
CA ARG A 76 14.11 -20.82 -21.19
C ARG A 76 14.89 -20.46 -19.93
N LYS A 77 15.29 -19.17 -19.78
CA LYS A 77 16.07 -18.69 -18.63
C LYS A 77 15.24 -18.58 -17.35
N TYR A 78 14.03 -18.04 -17.46
CA TYR A 78 13.24 -17.63 -16.29
C TYR A 78 12.06 -18.56 -15.96
N LYS A 79 11.61 -19.44 -16.87
CA LYS A 79 10.55 -20.41 -16.55
C LYS A 79 11.09 -21.57 -15.75
N ARG A 80 10.52 -21.74 -14.55
CA ARG A 80 10.74 -22.90 -13.68
C ARG A 80 9.39 -23.57 -13.42
N ASN A 81 9.27 -24.86 -13.68
CA ASN A 81 8.02 -25.61 -13.55
C ASN A 81 6.82 -24.93 -14.24
N GLY A 82 7.04 -24.38 -15.45
CA GLY A 82 6.00 -23.70 -16.22
C GLY A 82 5.69 -22.25 -15.81
N VAL A 83 6.17 -21.80 -14.65
CA VAL A 83 5.92 -20.45 -14.13
C VAL A 83 7.16 -19.56 -14.29
N PHE A 84 6.94 -18.32 -14.72
CA PHE A 84 8.02 -17.33 -14.81
C PHE A 84 8.46 -16.90 -13.41
N THR A 85 9.77 -17.06 -13.13
CA THR A 85 10.34 -16.89 -11.80
C THR A 85 11.63 -16.08 -11.87
N VAL A 86 11.75 -15.05 -11.03
CA VAL A 86 12.94 -14.24 -10.84
C VAL A 86 13.52 -14.51 -9.46
N GLY A 87 14.80 -14.91 -9.40
CA GLY A 87 15.52 -15.05 -8.14
C GLY A 87 16.12 -13.72 -7.72
N TYR A 88 16.11 -13.43 -6.43
CA TYR A 88 16.74 -12.25 -5.84
C TYR A 88 17.35 -12.57 -4.47
N THR A 89 18.40 -11.87 -4.11
CA THR A 89 19.11 -12.05 -2.84
C THR A 89 18.62 -11.02 -1.83
N VAL A 90 18.21 -11.49 -0.66
CA VAL A 90 17.81 -10.62 0.46
C VAL A 90 19.06 -10.19 1.25
N LYS A 91 18.94 -9.11 2.03
CA LYS A 91 20.04 -8.57 2.88
C LYS A 91 20.74 -9.63 3.76
N ASN A 92 20.05 -10.71 4.11
CA ASN A 92 20.59 -11.83 4.90
C ASN A 92 21.35 -12.87 4.05
N GLY A 93 21.64 -12.60 2.78
CA GLY A 93 22.30 -13.54 1.89
C GLY A 93 21.42 -14.69 1.35
N GLN A 94 20.18 -14.79 1.81
CA GLN A 94 19.24 -15.82 1.33
C GLN A 94 18.73 -15.49 -0.07
N VAL A 95 18.73 -16.46 -0.96
CA VAL A 95 18.12 -16.37 -2.28
C VAL A 95 16.64 -16.67 -2.17
N LYS A 96 15.80 -15.71 -2.57
CA LYS A 96 14.34 -15.87 -2.66
C LYS A 96 13.90 -15.80 -4.11
N GLU A 97 12.72 -16.36 -4.37
CA GLU A 97 12.12 -16.37 -5.70
C GLU A 97 10.81 -15.61 -5.70
N ARG A 98 10.64 -14.78 -6.73
CA ARG A 98 9.38 -14.12 -7.04
C ARG A 98 8.80 -14.74 -8.31
N ARG A 99 7.52 -15.09 -8.27
CA ARG A 99 6.82 -15.76 -9.38
C ARG A 99 5.78 -14.84 -9.99
N LEU A 100 5.53 -15.00 -11.30
CA LEU A 100 4.41 -14.36 -11.95
C LEU A 100 3.11 -14.89 -11.34
N CYS A 101 2.21 -13.96 -11.00
CA CYS A 101 0.91 -14.29 -10.43
C CYS A 101 0.06 -15.06 -11.43
N ASN A 102 -0.29 -16.31 -11.10
CA ASN A 102 -1.18 -17.17 -11.86
C ASN A 102 -1.99 -18.07 -10.92
N GLU A 103 -2.85 -17.43 -10.10
CA GLU A 103 -3.65 -18.15 -9.08
C GLU A 103 -4.95 -18.73 -9.66
N GLY A 104 -5.16 -18.58 -10.97
CA GLY A 104 -6.42 -18.90 -11.65
C GLY A 104 -7.48 -17.81 -11.40
N PHE A 105 -8.09 -17.36 -12.49
CA PHE A 105 -9.05 -16.24 -12.44
C PHE A 105 -10.47 -16.78 -12.38
N LYS A 106 -10.82 -17.40 -11.25
CA LYS A 106 -12.17 -17.91 -11.00
C LYS A 106 -13.01 -16.84 -10.32
N ARG A 107 -14.31 -16.81 -10.61
CA ARG A 107 -15.25 -15.95 -9.91
C ARG A 107 -15.22 -16.27 -8.41
N LYS A 108 -15.02 -15.24 -7.58
CA LYS A 108 -15.18 -15.32 -6.14
C LYS A 108 -16.64 -15.07 -5.78
N ARG A 109 -17.14 -15.78 -4.79
CA ARG A 109 -18.46 -15.46 -4.22
C ARG A 109 -18.32 -14.16 -3.44
N PRO A 110 -19.24 -13.19 -3.61
CA PRO A 110 -19.23 -12.00 -2.79
C PRO A 110 -19.35 -12.42 -1.32
N SER A 111 -18.47 -11.93 -0.48
CA SER A 111 -18.58 -12.10 0.97
C SER A 111 -19.62 -11.09 1.46
N TYR A 112 -20.80 -11.54 1.80
CA TYR A 112 -21.81 -10.73 2.48
C TYR A 112 -21.48 -10.68 3.98
N ASP A 113 -20.44 -9.94 4.30
CA ASP A 113 -20.22 -9.56 5.69
C ASP A 113 -21.12 -8.36 6.00
N ARG A 114 -22.07 -8.54 6.90
CA ARG A 114 -22.95 -7.47 7.37
C ARG A 114 -22.19 -6.28 7.96
N SER A 115 -20.91 -6.45 8.28
CA SER A 115 -20.03 -5.38 8.73
C SER A 115 -19.62 -4.43 7.59
N ILE A 116 -19.71 -4.88 6.33
CA ILE A 116 -19.37 -4.07 5.14
C ILE A 116 -20.45 -2.99 4.91
N ASP A 117 -21.72 -3.30 5.19
CA ASP A 117 -22.85 -2.36 5.10
C ASP A 117 -22.93 -1.40 6.30
N ARG A 118 -22.19 -1.66 7.36
CA ARG A 118 -21.92 -0.60 8.33
C ARG A 118 -21.01 0.38 7.61
N CYS A 119 -21.62 1.49 7.15
CA CYS A 119 -20.83 2.68 6.82
C CYS A 119 -19.72 2.75 7.85
N PRO A 120 -18.42 2.70 7.45
CA PRO A 120 -17.36 2.95 8.39
C PRO A 120 -17.79 4.23 9.03
N ASN A 121 -18.13 4.15 10.33
CA ASN A 121 -18.56 5.29 11.12
C ASN A 121 -17.62 6.39 10.62
N PRO A 122 -18.07 7.41 9.85
CA PRO A 122 -17.16 8.40 9.37
C PRO A 122 -16.52 8.84 10.63
N MET A 123 -15.28 8.41 10.87
CA MET A 123 -14.63 8.56 12.17
C MET A 123 -15.04 9.93 12.59
N PRO A 124 -15.81 10.12 13.71
CA PRO A 124 -16.27 11.43 14.10
C PRO A 124 -15.02 12.25 13.94
N GLY A 125 -14.99 13.06 12.87
CA GLY A 125 -13.74 13.45 12.29
C GLY A 125 -12.92 13.98 13.44
N VAL A 126 -12.03 13.15 13.93
CA VAL A 126 -10.96 13.64 14.75
C VAL A 126 -10.25 14.51 13.76
N SER A 127 -10.81 15.74 13.65
CA SER A 127 -10.29 16.74 12.73
C SER A 127 -8.83 16.76 13.10
N THR A 128 -8.02 16.30 12.20
CA THR A 128 -6.58 16.48 12.32
C THR A 128 -6.38 17.97 12.20
N THR A 129 -6.71 18.68 13.32
CA THR A 129 -6.48 20.09 13.40
C THR A 129 -5.02 20.28 13.09
N SER A 130 -4.74 21.01 12.04
CA SER A 130 -3.36 21.28 11.64
C SER A 130 -2.62 21.91 12.84
N LEU A 131 -1.30 21.80 12.87
CA LEU A 131 -0.50 22.47 13.89
C LEU A 131 -0.89 23.96 13.97
N ILE A 132 -1.13 24.58 12.82
CA ILE A 132 -1.52 25.99 12.68
C ILE A 132 -2.87 26.26 13.32
N ASP A 133 -3.87 25.39 13.13
CA ASP A 133 -5.21 25.57 13.73
C ASP A 133 -5.16 25.46 15.24
N ARG A 134 -4.33 24.58 15.78
CA ARG A 134 -4.13 24.42 17.23
C ARG A 134 -3.43 25.62 17.85
N LEU A 135 -2.44 26.19 17.16
CA LEU A 135 -1.76 27.40 17.59
C LEU A 135 -2.69 28.60 17.51
N LYS A 136 -3.54 28.70 16.48
CA LYS A 136 -4.55 29.76 16.34
C LYS A 136 -5.66 29.63 17.37
N ALA A 137 -6.02 28.42 17.78
CA ALA A 137 -7.05 28.20 18.79
C ALA A 137 -6.66 28.72 20.19
N GLN A 138 -5.37 28.93 20.43
CA GLN A 138 -4.80 29.49 21.68
C GLN A 138 -5.41 28.87 22.95
N LYS A 139 -5.63 27.55 22.95
CA LYS A 139 -6.24 26.81 24.08
C LYS A 139 -5.43 25.57 24.41
N CYS A 140 -5.24 25.33 25.70
CA CYS A 140 -4.70 24.06 26.18
C CYS A 140 -5.67 22.92 25.86
N GLU A 141 -5.19 21.86 25.23
CA GLU A 141 -6.01 20.73 24.82
C GLU A 141 -6.45 19.84 25.99
N LEU A 142 -5.89 20.05 27.19
CA LEU A 142 -6.20 19.27 28.39
C LEU A 142 -7.15 20.01 29.34
N CYS A 143 -6.88 21.27 29.63
CA CYS A 143 -7.66 22.04 30.61
C CYS A 143 -8.40 23.25 30.00
N GLY A 144 -8.15 23.58 28.72
CA GLY A 144 -8.79 24.71 28.06
C GLY A 144 -8.20 26.10 28.41
N ALA A 145 -7.17 26.18 29.26
CA ALA A 145 -6.50 27.43 29.59
C ALA A 145 -5.86 28.09 28.36
N THR A 146 -5.80 29.43 28.37
CA THR A 146 -5.28 30.21 27.23
C THR A 146 -3.89 30.79 27.48
N ASP A 147 -3.39 30.69 28.70
CA ASP A 147 -2.13 31.30 29.11
C ASP A 147 -0.94 30.33 29.00
N ASN A 148 0.22 30.89 28.67
CA ASN A 148 1.50 30.19 28.62
C ASN A 148 1.44 28.82 27.88
N LEU A 149 0.94 28.83 26.64
CA LEU A 149 0.83 27.62 25.82
C LEU A 149 2.18 27.18 25.29
N VAL A 150 2.47 25.90 25.48
CA VAL A 150 3.69 25.20 25.04
C VAL A 150 3.30 24.00 24.19
N MET A 151 4.09 23.70 23.16
CA MET A 151 3.90 22.48 22.38
C MET A 151 4.63 21.31 22.99
N HIS A 152 3.88 20.38 23.58
CA HIS A 152 4.43 19.11 24.05
C HIS A 152 4.66 18.17 22.87
N HIS A 153 5.83 17.51 22.84
CA HIS A 153 6.23 16.56 21.82
C HIS A 153 6.57 15.20 22.42
N VAL A 154 6.13 14.14 21.79
CA VAL A 154 6.55 12.77 22.10
C VAL A 154 7.44 12.22 20.98
N ARG A 155 8.49 11.47 21.37
CA ARG A 155 9.44 10.89 20.42
C ARG A 155 8.76 9.84 19.52
N LYS A 156 8.02 8.91 20.14
CA LYS A 156 7.29 7.85 19.45
C LYS A 156 5.93 7.63 20.10
N LEU A 157 4.86 7.56 19.28
CA LEU A 157 3.52 7.22 19.77
C LEU A 157 3.42 5.80 20.35
N GLY A 158 4.22 4.86 19.83
CA GLY A 158 4.24 3.48 20.32
C GLY A 158 4.86 3.30 21.72
N GLU A 159 5.49 4.33 22.28
CA GLU A 159 6.03 4.33 23.64
C GLU A 159 4.96 4.74 24.68
N LEU A 160 3.88 5.36 24.22
CA LEU A 160 2.76 5.77 25.06
C LEU A 160 1.92 4.55 25.46
N LYS A 161 1.72 4.38 26.77
CA LYS A 161 0.99 3.23 27.34
C LYS A 161 -0.52 3.47 27.44
N GLY A 162 -1.00 4.68 27.14
CA GLY A 162 -2.41 5.05 27.25
C GLY A 162 -2.95 5.06 28.68
N LYS A 163 -2.08 5.22 29.68
CA LYS A 163 -2.49 5.28 31.10
C LYS A 163 -3.14 6.63 31.41
N GLU A 164 -2.47 7.69 31.03
CA GLU A 164 -2.86 9.07 31.32
C GLU A 164 -3.78 9.65 30.23
N ASN A 165 -4.61 10.63 30.60
CA ASN A 165 -5.57 11.24 29.68
C ASN A 165 -4.89 11.91 28.47
N TRP A 166 -3.74 12.52 28.65
CA TRP A 166 -2.99 13.14 27.59
C TRP A 166 -2.42 12.09 26.60
N GLU A 167 -1.96 10.93 27.08
CA GLU A 167 -1.49 9.83 26.24
C GLU A 167 -2.64 9.28 25.38
N LYS A 168 -3.81 9.03 26.01
CA LYS A 168 -5.02 8.58 25.32
C LYS A 168 -5.42 9.53 24.21
N LEU A 169 -5.35 10.84 24.49
CA LEU A 169 -5.66 11.89 23.52
C LEU A 169 -4.69 11.85 22.32
N MET A 170 -3.38 11.74 22.59
CA MET A 170 -2.36 11.69 21.52
C MET A 170 -2.46 10.42 20.68
N ILE A 171 -2.70 9.27 21.31
CA ILE A 171 -2.89 7.98 20.64
C ILE A 171 -4.15 8.01 19.76
N ALA A 172 -5.29 8.45 20.32
CA ALA A 172 -6.56 8.54 19.60
C ALA A 172 -6.47 9.45 18.38
N ARG A 173 -5.77 10.55 18.50
CA ARG A 173 -5.57 11.53 17.44
C ARG A 173 -4.36 11.20 16.52
N ARG A 174 -3.65 10.12 16.79
CA ARG A 174 -2.46 9.65 16.03
C ARG A 174 -1.46 10.76 15.74
N ARG A 175 -1.19 11.63 16.71
CA ARG A 175 -0.29 12.78 16.54
C ARG A 175 0.75 12.86 17.63
N LYS A 176 1.95 13.35 17.28
CA LYS A 176 3.10 13.47 18.19
C LYS A 176 3.18 14.81 18.92
N THR A 177 2.26 15.72 18.69
CA THR A 177 2.29 17.06 19.23
C THR A 177 0.95 17.43 19.84
N MET A 178 0.99 18.14 20.97
CA MET A 178 -0.18 18.63 21.70
C MET A 178 0.08 20.02 22.27
N ALA A 179 -0.90 20.91 22.19
CA ALA A 179 -0.82 22.22 22.84
C ALA A 179 -1.22 22.06 24.31
N ALA A 180 -0.33 22.39 25.23
CA ALA A 180 -0.57 22.34 26.67
C ALA A 180 -0.17 23.65 27.33
N CYS A 181 -0.88 24.09 28.38
CA CYS A 181 -0.40 25.20 29.22
C CYS A 181 0.79 24.77 30.07
N GLY A 182 1.56 25.71 30.58
CA GLY A 182 2.76 25.43 31.34
C GLY A 182 2.53 24.48 32.53
N SER A 183 1.41 24.64 33.24
CA SER A 183 1.05 23.75 34.37
C SER A 183 0.73 22.31 33.92
N CYS A 184 -0.05 22.14 32.85
CA CYS A 184 -0.32 20.83 32.30
C CYS A 184 0.94 20.18 31.73
N HIS A 185 1.81 20.96 31.08
CA HIS A 185 3.07 20.48 30.55
C HIS A 185 4.01 19.96 31.64
N GLN A 186 4.12 20.67 32.77
CA GLN A 186 4.89 20.21 33.93
C GLN A 186 4.31 18.92 34.51
N LYS A 187 2.99 18.80 34.68
CA LYS A 187 2.33 17.58 35.13
C LYS A 187 2.62 16.37 34.25
N ILE A 188 2.64 16.55 32.92
CA ILE A 188 3.01 15.51 31.98
C ILE A 188 4.43 14.99 32.24
N HIS A 189 5.39 15.90 32.46
CA HIS A 189 6.79 15.54 32.72
C HIS A 189 7.02 14.93 34.08
N HIS A 190 6.25 15.30 35.09
CA HIS A 190 6.37 14.76 36.47
C HIS A 190 5.48 13.55 36.71
N GLY A 191 4.66 13.11 35.74
CA GLY A 191 3.81 11.93 35.91
C GLY A 191 2.71 12.09 36.97
N THR A 192 2.22 13.31 37.19
CA THR A 192 1.19 13.65 38.19
C THR A 192 -0.16 14.01 37.58
N PHE A 193 -0.54 13.36 36.48
CA PHE A 193 -1.80 13.62 35.77
C PHE A 193 -2.91 12.68 36.24
#